data_b8ee68bc23e1ea95f4faa6bbe6ad9ef3
#
_entry.id   b8ee68bc23e1ea95f4faa6bbe6ad9ef3
#
_cell.length_a   1.000
_cell.length_b   1.000
_cell.length_c   1.000
_cell.angle_alpha   90.00
_cell.angle_beta   90.00
_cell.angle_gamma   90.00
#
_symmetry.space_group_name_H-M   'P 1'
#
loop_
_entity.id
_entity.type
_entity.pdbx_description
1 polymer ?
#
loop_
_entity_poly.entity_id
_entity_poly.type
_entity_poly.pdbx_seq_one_letter_code
_entity_poly.pdbx_strand_id
1 'polypeptide(L)'
;SAASDVYKRQDIISYQYTRSSLKAMLKQKYANGYWIGKTSKVCPKCLSIYHFVPFAFVSAIIASGSVIGATGLAECIKKRHNHTLGKGISALRKVTVVLTTVMWVLYALMASGMAAVSAFKAEDKRNITNACLPVLFLLLHLSYGIGTIAGLMDKSKRG
;
A
#
# COMPACT_ATOMS: atom_id res chain seq x y z
N SER A 1 14.46 -25.44 32.79
CA SER A 1 14.04 -24.69 31.63
C SER A 1 13.95 -25.64 30.45
N ALA A 2 12.79 -26.24 30.24
CA ALA A 2 12.54 -27.11 29.11
C ALA A 2 12.57 -26.22 27.85
N ALA A 3 13.69 -26.23 27.14
CA ALA A 3 13.75 -25.74 25.79
C ALA A 3 12.72 -26.55 25.00
N SER A 4 11.70 -25.92 24.51
CA SER A 4 10.75 -26.48 23.57
C SER A 4 11.57 -26.88 22.33
N ASP A 5 11.89 -28.14 22.22
CA ASP A 5 12.56 -28.73 21.07
C ASP A 5 11.54 -28.67 19.93
N VAL A 6 11.62 -27.62 19.12
CA VAL A 6 10.83 -27.48 17.89
C VAL A 6 11.40 -28.51 16.91
N TYR A 7 10.85 -29.70 16.90
CA TYR A 7 11.14 -30.69 15.89
C TYR A 7 10.74 -30.17 14.52
N LYS A 8 11.71 -29.70 13.76
CA LYS A 8 11.53 -29.42 12.34
C LYS A 8 11.40 -30.74 11.60
N ARG A 9 10.16 -31.17 11.38
CA ARG A 9 9.91 -32.30 10.48
C ARG A 9 10.14 -31.84 9.05
N GLN A 10 11.24 -32.28 8.45
CA GLN A 10 11.60 -31.96 7.07
C GLN A 10 10.86 -32.84 6.04
N ASP A 11 10.15 -33.84 6.51
CA ASP A 11 9.38 -34.82 5.73
C ASP A 11 7.93 -34.33 5.42
N ILE A 12 7.52 -33.23 6.00
CA ILE A 12 6.19 -32.66 5.74
C ILE A 12 6.23 -31.78 4.47
N ILE A 13 5.70 -32.31 3.39
CA ILE A 13 5.51 -31.59 2.13
C ILE A 13 4.18 -30.84 2.22
N SER A 14 4.21 -29.51 2.25
CA SER A 14 3.00 -28.69 2.18
C SER A 14 2.82 -28.13 0.77
N TYR A 15 1.69 -28.44 0.14
CA TYR A 15 1.31 -27.87 -1.15
C TYR A 15 0.54 -26.58 -0.95
N GLN A 16 1.07 -25.48 -1.43
CA GLN A 16 0.41 -24.19 -1.35
C GLN A 16 -0.18 -23.83 -2.71
N TYR A 17 -1.50 -23.84 -2.82
CA TYR A 17 -2.19 -23.43 -4.04
C TYR A 17 -2.20 -21.90 -4.14
N THR A 18 -1.53 -21.38 -5.16
CA THR A 18 -1.57 -19.94 -5.46
C THR A 18 -2.95 -19.55 -6.01
N ARG A 19 -3.39 -18.35 -5.67
CA ARG A 19 -4.69 -17.83 -6.15
C ARG A 19 -4.60 -17.55 -7.65
N SER A 20 -5.49 -18.15 -8.42
CA SER A 20 -5.53 -18.02 -9.90
C SER A 20 -6.27 -16.79 -10.40
N SER A 21 -7.07 -16.11 -9.54
CA SER A 21 -7.84 -14.95 -9.96
C SER A 21 -7.39 -13.67 -9.23
N LEU A 22 -7.36 -12.55 -9.97
CA LEU A 22 -7.02 -11.24 -9.42
C LEU A 22 -7.93 -10.87 -8.23
N LYS A 23 -9.24 -11.13 -8.34
CA LYS A 23 -10.19 -10.88 -7.25
C LYS A 23 -9.83 -11.62 -5.97
N ALA A 24 -9.44 -12.89 -6.09
CA ALA A 24 -9.04 -13.71 -4.93
C ALA A 24 -7.73 -13.20 -4.32
N MET A 25 -6.76 -12.74 -5.14
CA MET A 25 -5.51 -12.16 -4.69
C MET A 25 -5.75 -10.84 -3.94
N LEU A 26 -6.58 -9.95 -4.48
CA LEU A 26 -6.93 -8.69 -3.82
C LEU A 26 -7.64 -8.93 -2.49
N LYS A 27 -8.64 -9.84 -2.47
CA LYS A 27 -9.33 -10.22 -1.23
C LYS A 27 -8.36 -10.74 -0.17
N GLN A 28 -7.41 -11.57 -0.56
CA GLN A 28 -6.38 -12.09 0.35
C GLN A 28 -5.49 -10.96 0.89
N LYS A 29 -5.04 -10.04 0.02
CA LYS A 29 -4.20 -8.91 0.46
C LYS A 29 -4.95 -7.96 1.36
N TYR A 30 -6.23 -7.69 1.08
CA TYR A 30 -7.09 -6.93 1.98
C TYR A 30 -7.20 -7.59 3.36
N ALA A 31 -7.47 -8.89 3.41
CA ALA A 31 -7.57 -9.63 4.66
C ALA A 31 -6.24 -9.61 5.44
N ASN A 32 -5.10 -9.78 4.75
CA ASN A 32 -3.79 -9.67 5.39
C ASN A 32 -3.59 -8.28 6.03
N GLY A 33 -3.86 -7.21 5.28
CA GLY A 33 -3.79 -5.86 5.83
C GLY A 33 -4.73 -5.65 7.01
N TYR A 34 -5.98 -6.11 6.91
CA TYR A 34 -6.96 -6.02 7.99
C TYR A 34 -6.46 -6.67 9.29
N TRP A 35 -5.89 -7.87 9.20
CA TRP A 35 -5.33 -8.54 10.36
C TRP A 35 -4.09 -7.84 10.92
N ILE A 36 -3.24 -7.25 10.07
CA ILE A 36 -2.13 -6.40 10.53
C ILE A 36 -2.65 -5.20 11.33
N GLY A 37 -3.68 -4.51 10.84
CA GLY A 37 -4.32 -3.42 11.57
C GLY A 37 -4.89 -3.84 12.91
N LYS A 38 -5.52 -5.02 13.00
CA LYS A 38 -6.02 -5.58 14.25
C LYS A 38 -4.89 -6.01 15.20
N THR A 39 -3.91 -6.73 14.70
CA THR A 39 -2.78 -7.23 15.50
C THR A 39 -1.96 -6.09 16.08
N SER A 40 -1.81 -4.98 15.35
CA SER A 40 -1.06 -3.82 15.85
C SER A 40 -1.65 -3.19 17.12
N LYS A 41 -2.95 -3.37 17.36
CA LYS A 41 -3.61 -2.89 18.58
C LYS A 41 -3.38 -3.81 19.78
N VAL A 42 -3.16 -5.09 19.55
CA VAL A 42 -3.02 -6.11 20.59
C VAL A 42 -1.56 -6.38 20.89
N CYS A 43 -0.73 -6.51 19.87
CA CYS A 43 0.68 -6.81 19.98
C CYS A 43 1.51 -5.99 18.96
N PRO A 44 1.75 -4.69 19.20
CA PRO A 44 2.52 -3.86 18.27
C PRO A 44 3.96 -4.36 18.08
N LYS A 45 4.54 -4.97 19.11
CA LYS A 45 5.89 -5.55 19.06
C LYS A 45 6.02 -6.82 18.21
N CYS A 46 4.90 -7.47 17.87
CA CYS A 46 4.87 -8.66 17.01
C CYS A 46 5.03 -8.34 15.53
N LEU A 47 4.97 -7.07 15.15
CA LEU A 47 4.97 -6.60 13.78
C LEU A 47 6.24 -5.84 13.45
N SER A 48 6.82 -6.16 12.30
CA SER A 48 7.94 -5.41 11.75
C SER A 48 7.44 -4.19 10.96
N ILE A 49 8.26 -3.15 10.90
CA ILE A 49 7.90 -1.86 10.28
C ILE A 49 7.48 -1.98 8.81
N TYR A 50 8.05 -2.96 8.08
CA TYR A 50 7.74 -3.16 6.67
C TYR A 50 6.28 -3.59 6.41
N HIS A 51 5.59 -4.16 7.41
CA HIS A 51 4.16 -4.48 7.29
C HIS A 51 3.29 -3.23 7.14
N PHE A 52 3.79 -2.07 7.57
CA PHE A 52 3.07 -0.80 7.49
C PHE A 52 3.38 0.01 6.23
N VAL A 53 4.32 -0.43 5.38
CA VAL A 53 4.66 0.28 4.15
C VAL A 53 3.45 0.49 3.24
N PRO A 54 2.60 -0.54 2.94
CA PRO A 54 1.41 -0.31 2.11
C PRO A 54 0.38 0.61 2.79
N PHE A 55 0.27 0.56 4.12
CA PHE A 55 -0.59 1.46 4.88
C PHE A 55 -0.10 2.91 4.78
N ALA A 56 1.20 3.15 4.97
CA ALA A 56 1.81 4.48 4.86
C ALA A 56 1.63 5.05 3.44
N PHE A 57 1.79 4.21 2.42
CA PHE A 57 1.59 4.57 1.02
C PHE A 57 0.14 5.02 0.75
N VAL A 58 -0.86 4.23 1.16
CA VAL A 58 -2.27 4.58 0.99
C VAL A 58 -2.63 5.82 1.81
N SER A 59 -2.14 5.94 3.04
CA SER A 59 -2.37 7.12 3.87
C SER A 59 -1.78 8.39 3.25
N ALA A 60 -0.58 8.29 2.65
CA ALA A 60 0.05 9.40 1.93
C ALA A 60 -0.77 9.82 0.70
N ILE A 61 -1.32 8.87 -0.06
CA ILE A 61 -2.22 9.16 -1.19
C ILE A 61 -3.47 9.91 -0.72
N ILE A 62 -4.12 9.42 0.34
CA ILE A 62 -5.33 10.03 0.86
C ILE A 62 -5.03 11.45 1.39
N ALA A 63 -3.98 11.60 2.20
CA ALA A 63 -3.60 12.88 2.79
C ALA A 63 -3.22 13.91 1.71
N SER A 64 -2.35 13.54 0.78
CA SER A 64 -1.92 14.42 -0.30
C SER A 64 -3.08 14.79 -1.24
N GLY A 65 -3.93 13.83 -1.59
CA GLY A 65 -5.12 14.06 -2.39
C GLY A 65 -6.10 15.01 -1.71
N SER A 66 -6.30 14.87 -0.39
CA SER A 66 -7.14 15.77 0.41
C SER A 66 -6.59 17.21 0.44
N VAL A 67 -5.27 17.37 0.66
CA VAL A 67 -4.63 18.70 0.68
C VAL A 67 -4.70 19.35 -0.71
N ILE A 68 -4.37 18.62 -1.77
CA ILE A 68 -4.39 19.14 -3.14
C ILE A 68 -5.83 19.49 -3.55
N GLY A 69 -6.80 18.64 -3.22
CA GLY A 69 -8.21 18.89 -3.50
C GLY A 69 -8.77 20.09 -2.74
N ALA A 70 -8.54 20.17 -1.43
CA ALA A 70 -9.01 21.26 -0.60
C ALA A 70 -8.39 22.61 -1.03
N THR A 71 -7.08 22.65 -1.27
CA THR A 71 -6.40 23.88 -1.72
C THR A 71 -6.80 24.27 -3.13
N GLY A 72 -7.04 23.30 -4.03
CA GLY A 72 -7.55 23.55 -5.38
C GLY A 72 -8.98 24.13 -5.38
N LEU A 73 -9.86 23.59 -4.54
CA LEU A 73 -11.21 24.12 -4.32
C LEU A 73 -11.17 25.55 -3.76
N ALA A 74 -10.34 25.78 -2.74
CA ALA A 74 -10.17 27.11 -2.15
C ALA A 74 -9.67 28.14 -3.18
N GLU A 75 -8.76 27.74 -4.07
CA GLU A 75 -8.26 28.58 -5.16
C GLU A 75 -9.37 28.89 -6.18
N CYS A 76 -10.16 27.91 -6.55
CA CYS A 76 -11.29 28.07 -7.47
C CYS A 76 -12.35 29.05 -6.92
N ILE A 77 -12.72 28.88 -5.63
CA ILE A 77 -13.68 29.74 -4.95
C ILE A 77 -13.15 31.19 -4.85
N LYS A 78 -11.88 31.37 -4.45
CA LYS A 78 -11.27 32.71 -4.32
C LYS A 78 -11.11 33.39 -5.67
N LYS A 79 -10.76 32.69 -6.73
CA LYS A 79 -10.68 33.21 -8.08
C LYS A 79 -12.06 33.75 -8.56
N ARG A 80 -13.12 33.04 -8.19
CA ARG A 80 -14.50 33.49 -8.49
C ARG A 80 -14.87 34.80 -7.78
N HIS A 81 -14.26 35.05 -6.60
CA HIS A 81 -14.49 36.29 -5.82
C HIS A 81 -13.36 37.32 -5.97
N ASN A 82 -12.52 37.25 -7.01
CA ASN A 82 -11.38 38.14 -7.26
C ASN A 82 -10.36 38.27 -6.11
N HIS A 83 -10.27 37.27 -5.27
CA HIS A 83 -9.29 37.20 -4.19
C HIS A 83 -8.17 36.19 -4.50
N THR A 84 -6.93 36.58 -4.22
CA THR A 84 -5.78 35.67 -4.33
C THR A 84 -5.68 34.76 -3.13
N LEU A 85 -5.20 33.50 -3.36
CA LEU A 85 -4.91 32.55 -2.30
C LEU A 85 -3.75 33.08 -1.45
N GLY A 86 -3.83 32.91 -0.12
CA GLY A 86 -2.73 33.32 0.75
C GLY A 86 -1.43 32.58 0.39
N LYS A 87 -0.28 33.28 0.43
CA LYS A 87 1.03 32.73 0.05
C LYS A 87 1.34 31.39 0.75
N GLY A 88 0.95 31.22 2.02
CA GLY A 88 1.15 29.98 2.76
C GLY A 88 0.39 28.79 2.18
N ILE A 89 -0.86 28.95 1.77
CA ILE A 89 -1.68 27.87 1.21
C ILE A 89 -1.15 27.47 -0.17
N SER A 90 -0.72 28.42 -1.00
CA SER A 90 -0.13 28.12 -2.30
C SER A 90 1.24 27.40 -2.16
N ALA A 91 2.04 27.77 -1.17
CA ALA A 91 3.29 27.09 -0.85
C ALA A 91 3.05 25.67 -0.37
N LEU A 92 2.09 25.45 0.56
CA LEU A 92 1.69 24.13 1.02
C LEU A 92 1.28 23.24 -0.14
N ARG A 93 0.43 23.74 -1.05
CA ARG A 93 0.01 22.99 -2.25
C ARG A 93 1.20 22.59 -3.12
N LYS A 94 2.12 23.52 -3.41
CA LYS A 94 3.32 23.24 -4.22
C LYS A 94 4.18 22.14 -3.59
N VAL A 95 4.46 22.25 -2.29
CA VAL A 95 5.25 21.25 -1.55
C VAL A 95 4.55 19.90 -1.59
N THR A 96 3.24 19.84 -1.33
CA THR A 96 2.48 18.58 -1.37
C THR A 96 2.51 17.95 -2.75
N VAL A 97 2.33 18.74 -3.81
CA VAL A 97 2.39 18.24 -5.20
C VAL A 97 3.78 17.66 -5.50
N VAL A 98 4.84 18.38 -5.15
CA VAL A 98 6.23 17.89 -5.37
C VAL A 98 6.47 16.58 -4.63
N LEU A 99 6.13 16.50 -3.32
CA LEU A 99 6.32 15.30 -2.53
C LEU A 99 5.50 14.12 -3.09
N THR A 100 4.27 14.37 -3.50
CA THR A 100 3.41 13.34 -4.12
C THR A 100 3.99 12.86 -5.45
N THR A 101 4.48 13.77 -6.27
CA THR A 101 5.13 13.42 -7.55
C THR A 101 6.37 12.56 -7.31
N VAL A 102 7.24 12.95 -6.37
CA VAL A 102 8.42 12.17 -6.00
C VAL A 102 8.03 10.77 -5.51
N MET A 103 7.02 10.68 -4.66
CA MET A 103 6.51 9.39 -4.17
C MET A 103 6.06 8.48 -5.33
N TRP A 104 5.30 9.01 -6.29
CA TRP A 104 4.83 8.25 -7.45
C TRP A 104 5.96 7.84 -8.39
N VAL A 105 6.95 8.72 -8.61
CA VAL A 105 8.13 8.41 -9.44
C VAL A 105 8.94 7.29 -8.79
N LEU A 106 9.23 7.38 -7.50
CA LEU A 106 9.95 6.32 -6.77
C LEU A 106 9.17 5.00 -6.79
N TYR A 107 7.86 5.04 -6.61
CA TYR A 107 7.01 3.85 -6.70
C TYR A 107 7.07 3.22 -8.09
N ALA A 108 6.94 4.02 -9.13
CA ALA A 108 6.99 3.56 -10.52
C ALA A 108 8.36 2.93 -10.87
N LEU A 109 9.46 3.54 -10.42
CA LEU A 109 10.81 3.00 -10.60
C LEU A 109 10.98 1.65 -9.91
N MET A 110 10.55 1.53 -8.65
CA MET A 110 10.62 0.27 -7.91
C MET A 110 9.74 -0.82 -8.54
N ALA A 111 8.50 -0.49 -8.89
CA ALA A 111 7.58 -1.45 -9.50
C ALA A 111 8.05 -1.92 -10.88
N SER A 112 8.59 -1.00 -11.70
CA SER A 112 9.17 -1.32 -13.01
C SER A 112 10.44 -2.15 -12.87
N GLY A 113 11.30 -1.83 -11.90
CA GLY A 113 12.50 -2.62 -11.60
C GLY A 113 12.15 -4.05 -11.21
N MET A 114 11.17 -4.26 -10.34
CA MET A 114 10.70 -5.59 -9.96
C MET A 114 10.08 -6.35 -11.14
N ALA A 115 9.32 -5.66 -12.00
CA ALA A 115 8.77 -6.25 -13.20
C ALA A 115 9.88 -6.68 -14.19
N ALA A 116 10.90 -5.85 -14.36
CA ALA A 116 12.06 -6.17 -15.19
C ALA A 116 12.80 -7.41 -14.65
N VAL A 117 13.12 -7.45 -13.36
CA VAL A 117 13.76 -8.61 -12.73
C VAL A 117 12.93 -9.89 -12.91
N SER A 118 11.60 -9.79 -12.77
CA SER A 118 10.70 -10.92 -13.01
C SER A 118 10.73 -11.38 -14.46
N ALA A 119 10.75 -10.44 -15.42
CA ALA A 119 10.80 -10.75 -16.84
C ALA A 119 12.15 -11.41 -17.24
N PHE A 120 13.27 -10.99 -16.63
CA PHE A 120 14.58 -11.61 -16.89
C PHE A 120 14.70 -13.02 -16.33
N LYS A 121 13.98 -13.34 -15.24
CA LYS A 121 13.98 -14.67 -14.61
C LYS A 121 12.95 -15.62 -15.21
N ALA A 122 11.99 -15.13 -15.96
CA ALA A 122 10.98 -15.98 -16.59
C ALA A 122 11.58 -16.70 -17.80
N GLU A 123 11.36 -18.00 -17.91
CA GLU A 123 11.78 -18.81 -19.07
C GLU A 123 11.12 -18.32 -20.37
N ASP A 124 9.88 -17.84 -20.29
CA ASP A 124 9.13 -17.24 -21.38
C ASP A 124 9.18 -15.70 -21.32
N LYS A 125 10.22 -15.14 -21.95
CA LYS A 125 10.49 -13.68 -21.99
C LYS A 125 9.42 -12.84 -22.69
N ARG A 126 8.48 -13.47 -23.40
CA ARG A 126 7.49 -12.80 -24.27
C ARG A 126 6.10 -12.66 -23.61
N ASN A 127 5.96 -12.96 -22.34
CA ASN A 127 4.65 -12.96 -21.72
C ASN A 127 4.20 -11.52 -21.41
N ILE A 128 3.15 -11.08 -22.12
CA ILE A 128 2.46 -9.78 -21.91
C ILE A 128 2.06 -9.57 -20.45
N THR A 129 1.87 -10.66 -19.69
CA THR A 129 1.55 -10.64 -18.26
C THR A 129 2.61 -9.91 -17.45
N ASN A 130 3.88 -9.95 -17.86
CA ASN A 130 4.98 -9.25 -17.17
C ASN A 130 4.84 -7.72 -17.26
N ALA A 131 4.27 -7.20 -18.34
CA ALA A 131 4.02 -5.77 -18.49
C ALA A 131 2.92 -5.26 -17.54
N CYS A 132 2.01 -6.13 -17.10
CA CYS A 132 0.94 -5.80 -16.17
C CYS A 132 1.38 -5.85 -14.69
N LEU A 133 2.57 -6.37 -14.38
CA LEU A 133 3.07 -6.53 -13.01
C LEU A 133 3.09 -5.22 -12.20
N PRO A 134 3.52 -4.06 -12.73
CA PRO A 134 3.50 -2.80 -11.98
C PRO A 134 2.09 -2.41 -11.53
N VAL A 135 1.10 -2.59 -12.41
CA VAL A 135 -0.31 -2.32 -12.10
C VAL A 135 -0.83 -3.31 -11.05
N LEU A 136 -0.48 -4.58 -11.20
CA LEU A 136 -0.84 -5.61 -10.21
C LEU A 136 -0.26 -5.29 -8.84
N PHE A 137 1.02 -4.91 -8.75
CA PHE A 137 1.65 -4.51 -7.50
C PHE A 137 0.94 -3.32 -6.87
N LEU A 138 0.56 -2.31 -7.67
CA LEU A 138 -0.20 -1.17 -7.18
C LEU A 138 -1.53 -1.61 -6.56
N LEU A 139 -2.31 -2.42 -7.27
CA LEU A 139 -3.59 -2.92 -6.77
C LEU A 139 -3.45 -3.73 -5.48
N LEU A 140 -2.41 -4.57 -5.39
CA LEU A 140 -2.13 -5.36 -4.18
C LEU A 140 -1.72 -4.47 -3.00
N HIS A 141 -0.90 -3.43 -3.21
CA HIS A 141 -0.54 -2.47 -2.18
C HIS A 141 -1.73 -1.65 -1.70
N LEU A 142 -2.56 -1.16 -2.63
CA LEU A 142 -3.79 -0.44 -2.29
C LEU A 142 -4.74 -1.33 -1.48
N SER A 143 -4.97 -2.56 -1.93
CA SER A 143 -5.85 -3.50 -1.24
C SER A 143 -5.37 -3.80 0.17
N TYR A 144 -4.08 -4.03 0.35
CA TYR A 144 -3.48 -4.27 1.66
C TYR A 144 -3.57 -3.03 2.57
N GLY A 145 -3.20 -1.85 2.08
CA GLY A 145 -3.23 -0.62 2.85
C GLY A 145 -4.64 -0.23 3.31
N ILE A 146 -5.65 -0.37 2.42
CA ILE A 146 -7.07 -0.17 2.75
C ILE A 146 -7.50 -1.18 3.82
N GLY A 147 -7.11 -2.44 3.69
CA GLY A 147 -7.36 -3.46 4.70
C GLY A 147 -6.78 -3.07 6.06
N THR A 148 -5.55 -2.53 6.09
CA THR A 148 -4.91 -2.09 7.35
C THR A 148 -5.67 -0.94 7.99
N ILE A 149 -6.12 0.04 7.21
CA ILE A 149 -6.97 1.13 7.70
C ILE A 149 -8.26 0.56 8.31
N ALA A 150 -8.95 -0.33 7.60
CA ALA A 150 -10.17 -0.96 8.08
C ALA A 150 -9.94 -1.73 9.40
N GLY A 151 -8.84 -2.49 9.52
CA GLY A 151 -8.46 -3.19 10.73
C GLY A 151 -8.14 -2.25 11.90
N LEU A 152 -7.51 -1.11 11.63
CA LEU A 152 -7.26 -0.07 12.63
C LEU A 152 -8.54 0.63 13.09
N MET A 153 -9.51 0.83 12.20
CA MET A 153 -10.79 1.46 12.52
C MET A 153 -11.78 0.51 13.19
N ASP A 154 -11.63 -0.78 13.01
CA ASP A 154 -12.53 -1.77 13.59
C ASP A 154 -12.43 -1.77 15.13
N LYS A 155 -13.49 -1.31 15.78
CA LYS A 155 -13.62 -1.22 17.24
C LYS A 155 -14.10 -2.53 17.88
N SER A 156 -14.38 -3.57 17.09
CA SER A 156 -14.84 -4.85 17.61
C SER A 156 -13.82 -5.41 18.62
N LYS A 157 -14.16 -5.32 19.88
CA LYS A 157 -13.48 -6.06 20.94
C LYS A 157 -13.89 -7.52 20.76
N ARG A 158 -12.93 -8.42 20.62
CA ARG A 158 -13.23 -9.83 20.85
C ARG A 158 -13.58 -9.97 22.32
N GLY A 159 -14.84 -10.33 22.60
CA GLY A 159 -15.22 -10.91 23.87
C GLY A 159 -14.49 -12.23 24.07
#